data_410ab15101f49b54e41f995500c7ad6a
#
_entry.id   410ab15101f49b54e41f995500c7ad6a
#
_cell.length_a   1.000
_cell.length_b   1.000
_cell.length_c   1.000
_cell.angle_alpha   90.00
_cell.angle_beta   90.00
_cell.angle_gamma   90.00
#
_symmetry.space_group_name_H-M   'P 1'
#
loop_
_entity.id
_entity.type
_entity.pdbx_description
1 polymer ?
#
loop_
_entity_poly.entity_id
_entity_poly.type
_entity_poly.pdbx_seq_one_letter_code
_entity_poly.pdbx_strand_id
1 'polypeptide(L)'
;MDKRRLGTNRFGGYLERVTLHMIYDGAPVADSHVSRTGGIPLVTADFVWPTCAKCKGAMQFIVQLLPDDVSELERSLLVFMCQNDPGMCDDWNPRSGANKSYLFPVGELRAAQVPAEGVTTLSAVSGMRLEGEAPADAHVIGRVGGKPEWIQADETPGCPKCGDYMDFLVQLQQGHDHTTAVNFGGDGLGYAFVCKPCQEAAFVWQC
;
A
#
# COMPACT_ATOMS: atom_id res chain seq x y z
N MET A 1 35.28 21.26 -41.43
CA MET A 1 34.93 20.08 -40.60
C MET A 1 33.95 20.53 -39.52
N ASP A 2 32.68 20.35 -39.83
CA ASP A 2 31.56 20.87 -39.03
C ASP A 2 31.06 19.75 -38.09
N LYS A 3 31.22 19.93 -36.79
CA LYS A 3 30.71 19.03 -35.75
C LYS A 3 29.33 19.53 -35.29
N ARG A 4 28.28 19.09 -35.97
CA ARG A 4 26.89 19.28 -35.50
C ARG A 4 26.69 18.50 -34.20
N ARG A 5 26.42 19.23 -33.12
CA ARG A 5 25.93 18.68 -31.84
C ARG A 5 24.50 18.17 -32.07
N LEU A 6 24.34 16.86 -31.96
CA LEU A 6 23.01 16.23 -31.82
C LEU A 6 22.43 16.63 -30.45
N GLY A 7 21.39 17.45 -30.50
CA GLY A 7 20.58 17.80 -29.34
C GLY A 7 19.78 16.57 -28.87
N THR A 8 19.96 16.19 -27.63
CA THR A 8 19.13 15.19 -26.98
C THR A 8 17.74 15.78 -26.72
N ASN A 9 16.74 15.30 -27.45
CA ASN A 9 15.33 15.57 -27.18
C ASN A 9 14.95 14.97 -25.81
N ARG A 10 14.79 15.82 -24.81
CA ARG A 10 14.09 15.51 -23.56
C ARG A 10 12.57 15.63 -23.81
N PHE A 11 11.98 14.67 -24.47
CA PHE A 11 10.57 14.37 -24.30
C PHE A 11 10.49 13.19 -23.38
N GLY A 12 10.20 13.45 -22.09
CA GLY A 12 9.81 12.45 -21.13
C GLY A 12 8.50 11.80 -21.61
N GLY A 13 8.61 10.70 -22.35
CA GLY A 13 7.48 9.83 -22.64
C GLY A 13 7.00 9.26 -21.32
N TYR A 14 5.85 9.73 -20.83
CA TYR A 14 5.04 9.01 -19.86
C TYR A 14 4.64 7.70 -20.56
N LEU A 15 5.39 6.63 -20.31
CA LEU A 15 4.87 5.29 -20.55
C LEU A 15 3.63 5.20 -19.65
N GLU A 16 2.44 5.11 -20.25
CA GLU A 16 1.23 4.80 -19.50
C GLU A 16 1.51 3.50 -18.76
N ARG A 17 1.63 3.59 -17.45
CA ARG A 17 1.86 2.41 -16.61
C ARG A 17 0.62 1.53 -16.78
N VAL A 18 0.83 0.30 -17.17
CA VAL A 18 -0.26 -0.69 -17.29
C VAL A 18 -0.96 -0.77 -15.95
N THR A 19 -2.28 -0.68 -15.97
CA THR A 19 -3.10 -0.93 -14.77
C THR A 19 -3.37 -2.43 -14.67
N LEU A 20 -3.08 -3.03 -13.54
CA LEU A 20 -3.43 -4.41 -13.22
C LEU A 20 -4.48 -4.42 -12.11
N HIS A 21 -5.53 -5.19 -12.28
CA HIS A 21 -6.55 -5.40 -11.27
C HIS A 21 -6.06 -6.41 -10.23
N MET A 22 -6.25 -6.08 -8.95
CA MET A 22 -6.01 -6.98 -7.82
C MET A 22 -7.30 -7.78 -7.60
N ILE A 23 -7.28 -9.03 -8.00
CA ILE A 23 -8.42 -9.94 -7.89
C ILE A 23 -8.25 -10.79 -6.63
N TYR A 24 -9.31 -10.86 -5.81
CA TYR A 24 -9.33 -11.77 -4.65
C TYR A 24 -9.07 -13.21 -5.09
N ASP A 25 -8.15 -13.88 -4.42
CA ASP A 25 -7.68 -15.23 -4.75
C ASP A 25 -7.63 -16.15 -3.52
N GLY A 26 -8.73 -16.17 -2.80
CA GLY A 26 -8.88 -17.01 -1.62
C GLY A 26 -8.19 -16.46 -0.36
N ALA A 27 -8.20 -17.26 0.69
CA ALA A 27 -7.61 -16.93 1.99
C ALA A 27 -6.35 -17.77 2.22
N PRO A 28 -5.15 -17.24 1.95
CA PRO A 28 -3.90 -17.92 2.25
C PRO A 28 -3.67 -18.05 3.76
N VAL A 29 -2.68 -18.83 4.15
CA VAL A 29 -2.23 -18.88 5.56
C VAL A 29 -1.78 -17.47 5.99
N ALA A 30 -2.07 -17.11 7.23
CA ALA A 30 -1.95 -15.73 7.72
C ALA A 30 -0.53 -15.13 7.62
N ASP A 31 0.51 -15.95 7.64
CA ASP A 31 1.93 -15.57 7.51
C ASP A 31 2.57 -16.05 6.19
N SER A 32 1.75 -16.34 5.17
CA SER A 32 2.24 -16.78 3.85
C SER A 32 3.09 -15.69 3.17
N HIS A 33 4.08 -16.14 2.39
CA HIS A 33 4.94 -15.28 1.59
C HIS A 33 4.29 -14.93 0.24
N VAL A 34 3.13 -14.26 0.32
CA VAL A 34 2.31 -13.79 -0.82
C VAL A 34 1.79 -12.38 -0.56
N SER A 35 1.45 -11.65 -1.62
CA SER A 35 0.73 -10.38 -1.51
C SER A 35 -0.69 -10.63 -1.01
N ARG A 36 -1.11 -9.87 0.01
CA ARG A 36 -2.41 -10.07 0.67
C ARG A 36 -2.82 -8.88 1.52
N THR A 37 -4.10 -8.76 1.82
CA THR A 37 -4.59 -7.93 2.92
C THR A 37 -4.81 -8.79 4.17
N GLY A 38 -4.62 -8.20 5.34
CA GLY A 38 -4.75 -8.91 6.62
C GLY A 38 -3.69 -9.97 6.89
N GLY A 39 -3.92 -10.78 7.92
CA GLY A 39 -2.98 -11.77 8.41
C GLY A 39 -1.83 -11.18 9.22
N ILE A 40 -0.68 -11.87 9.23
CA ILE A 40 0.51 -11.50 9.99
C ILE A 40 1.55 -10.95 9.03
N PRO A 41 2.00 -9.69 9.16
CA PRO A 41 2.97 -9.10 8.23
C PRO A 41 4.33 -9.80 8.30
N LEU A 42 5.00 -9.90 7.15
CA LEU A 42 6.39 -10.34 7.05
C LEU A 42 7.32 -9.14 7.16
N VAL A 43 8.22 -9.18 8.12
CA VAL A 43 9.02 -8.03 8.54
C VAL A 43 10.49 -8.38 8.75
N THR A 44 11.35 -7.38 8.77
CA THR A 44 12.77 -7.53 9.15
C THR A 44 12.95 -7.81 10.65
N ALA A 45 14.11 -8.30 11.02
CA ALA A 45 14.40 -8.70 12.41
C ALA A 45 14.31 -7.56 13.42
N ASP A 46 14.58 -6.35 12.99
CA ASP A 46 14.58 -5.11 13.80
C ASP A 46 13.22 -4.38 13.80
N PHE A 47 12.20 -4.96 13.18
CA PHE A 47 10.87 -4.35 13.12
C PHE A 47 10.24 -4.20 14.51
N VAL A 48 9.71 -3.02 14.74
CA VAL A 48 8.86 -2.70 15.89
C VAL A 48 7.47 -2.38 15.37
N TRP A 49 6.45 -3.03 15.93
CA TRP A 49 5.06 -2.79 15.54
C TRP A 49 4.68 -1.30 15.73
N PRO A 50 4.14 -0.64 14.70
CA PRO A 50 3.85 0.79 14.77
C PRO A 50 2.69 1.09 15.73
N THR A 51 2.84 2.17 16.47
CA THR A 51 1.81 2.72 17.35
C THR A 51 1.32 4.07 16.82
N CYS A 52 0.04 4.33 16.97
CA CYS A 52 -0.58 5.60 16.59
C CYS A 52 0.00 6.75 17.41
N ALA A 53 0.44 7.82 16.75
CA ALA A 53 0.98 8.99 17.43
C ALA A 53 -0.07 9.69 18.33
N LYS A 54 -1.37 9.55 18.01
CA LYS A 54 -2.48 10.20 18.73
C LYS A 54 -2.98 9.37 19.90
N CYS A 55 -3.48 8.16 19.67
CA CYS A 55 -4.06 7.31 20.73
C CYS A 55 -3.07 6.38 21.43
N LYS A 56 -1.84 6.24 20.91
CA LYS A 56 -0.76 5.35 21.39
C LYS A 56 -1.05 3.85 21.25
N GLY A 57 -2.20 3.45 20.73
CA GLY A 57 -2.54 2.05 20.49
C GLY A 57 -1.77 1.48 19.28
N ALA A 58 -1.57 0.16 19.25
CA ALA A 58 -0.98 -0.54 18.13
C ALA A 58 -1.85 -0.36 16.87
N MET A 59 -1.22 -0.11 15.71
CA MET A 59 -1.93 0.06 14.45
C MET A 59 -2.38 -1.29 13.88
N GLN A 60 -3.44 -1.28 13.07
CA GLN A 60 -3.87 -2.44 12.31
C GLN A 60 -2.97 -2.62 11.08
N PHE A 61 -2.51 -3.85 10.85
CA PHE A 61 -1.89 -4.24 9.59
C PHE A 61 -2.96 -4.38 8.50
N ILE A 62 -2.75 -3.69 7.36
CA ILE A 62 -3.72 -3.60 6.28
C ILE A 62 -3.32 -4.51 5.12
N VAL A 63 -2.16 -4.28 4.52
CA VAL A 63 -1.73 -4.93 3.29
C VAL A 63 -0.23 -5.15 3.26
N GLN A 64 0.17 -6.25 2.65
CA GLN A 64 1.53 -6.58 2.21
C GLN A 64 1.52 -6.81 0.71
N LEU A 65 2.40 -6.11 -0.01
CA LEU A 65 2.66 -6.34 -1.43
C LEU A 65 4.12 -6.75 -1.60
N LEU A 66 4.34 -7.85 -2.31
CA LEU A 66 5.66 -8.40 -2.56
C LEU A 66 6.12 -8.10 -4.00
N PRO A 67 7.43 -7.90 -4.24
CA PRO A 67 7.98 -7.70 -5.59
C PRO A 67 7.72 -8.85 -6.56
N ASP A 68 7.59 -10.06 -6.07
CA ASP A 68 7.28 -11.24 -6.89
C ASP A 68 5.91 -11.15 -7.55
N ASP A 69 4.96 -10.44 -6.90
CA ASP A 69 3.61 -10.23 -7.40
C ASP A 69 3.46 -8.86 -8.08
N VAL A 70 4.20 -7.85 -7.61
CA VAL A 70 4.12 -6.45 -8.07
C VAL A 70 5.46 -6.00 -8.61
N SER A 71 5.65 -6.11 -9.91
CA SER A 71 6.94 -5.87 -10.61
C SER A 71 7.47 -4.43 -10.47
N GLU A 72 6.62 -3.46 -10.13
CA GLU A 72 7.00 -2.07 -9.87
C GLU A 72 7.72 -1.89 -8.54
N LEU A 73 7.64 -2.88 -7.65
CA LEU A 73 8.32 -2.91 -6.36
C LEU A 73 9.70 -3.56 -6.47
N GLU A 74 10.67 -2.98 -5.79
CA GLU A 74 11.99 -3.59 -5.51
C GLU A 74 12.07 -4.10 -4.07
N ARG A 75 11.07 -3.74 -3.25
CA ARG A 75 10.97 -4.01 -1.83
C ARG A 75 9.53 -4.36 -1.46
N SER A 76 9.36 -5.14 -0.41
CA SER A 76 8.02 -5.42 0.11
C SER A 76 7.41 -4.15 0.69
N LEU A 77 6.22 -3.77 0.22
CA LEU A 77 5.43 -2.67 0.79
C LEU A 77 4.49 -3.22 1.85
N LEU A 78 4.52 -2.63 3.03
CA LEU A 78 3.58 -2.89 4.11
C LEU A 78 2.88 -1.60 4.52
N VAL A 79 1.58 -1.69 4.79
CA VAL A 79 0.78 -0.55 5.27
C VAL A 79 0.10 -0.90 6.59
N PHE A 80 0.18 0.03 7.54
CA PHE A 80 -0.50 -0.02 8.82
C PHE A 80 -1.33 1.25 9.01
N MET A 81 -2.48 1.13 9.66
CA MET A 81 -3.39 2.25 9.91
C MET A 81 -4.03 2.11 11.30
N CYS A 82 -4.25 3.22 12.00
CA CYS A 82 -4.91 3.20 13.29
C CYS A 82 -6.39 2.85 13.12
N GLN A 83 -6.82 1.82 13.81
CA GLN A 83 -8.24 1.39 13.88
C GLN A 83 -8.74 1.29 15.33
N ASN A 84 -7.98 1.83 16.30
CA ASN A 84 -8.39 1.82 17.71
C ASN A 84 -9.50 2.85 18.00
N ASP A 85 -9.53 3.95 17.24
CA ASP A 85 -10.53 5.03 17.33
C ASP A 85 -10.75 5.58 15.92
N PRO A 86 -11.51 4.88 15.06
CA PRO A 86 -11.67 5.19 13.66
C PRO A 86 -12.17 6.62 13.41
N GLY A 87 -11.52 7.32 12.48
CA GLY A 87 -11.83 8.71 12.12
C GLY A 87 -11.37 9.76 13.14
N MET A 88 -10.96 9.36 14.36
CA MET A 88 -10.54 10.30 15.40
C MET A 88 -9.02 10.51 15.47
N CYS A 89 -8.26 9.67 14.78
CA CYS A 89 -6.79 9.73 14.81
C CYS A 89 -6.17 10.40 13.57
N ASP A 90 -6.98 10.93 12.65
CA ASP A 90 -6.55 11.50 11.36
C ASP A 90 -5.76 10.46 10.52
N ASP A 91 -6.21 9.20 10.55
CA ASP A 91 -5.53 8.06 9.94
C ASP A 91 -5.55 8.07 8.41
N TRP A 92 -6.34 8.95 7.79
CA TRP A 92 -6.29 9.24 6.35
C TRP A 92 -5.06 10.07 5.94
N ASN A 93 -4.51 10.86 6.87
CA ASN A 93 -3.43 11.79 6.60
C ASN A 93 -2.05 11.12 6.80
N PRO A 94 -1.19 11.04 5.78
CA PRO A 94 0.11 10.38 5.86
C PRO A 94 1.10 11.05 6.81
N ARG A 95 0.80 12.28 7.27
CA ARG A 95 1.65 13.05 8.20
C ARG A 95 1.15 13.06 9.63
N SER A 96 -0.01 12.50 9.92
CA SER A 96 -0.60 12.48 11.27
C SER A 96 0.15 11.56 12.25
N GLY A 97 0.87 10.57 11.73
CA GLY A 97 1.45 9.48 12.50
C GLY A 97 0.42 8.46 12.97
N ALA A 98 -0.78 8.46 12.36
CA ALA A 98 -1.83 7.46 12.60
C ALA A 98 -1.93 6.41 11.49
N ASN A 99 -1.15 6.53 10.42
CA ASN A 99 -0.81 5.45 9.50
C ASN A 99 0.71 5.37 9.33
N LYS A 100 1.20 4.23 8.84
CA LYS A 100 2.61 3.99 8.61
C LYS A 100 2.79 3.01 7.46
N SER A 101 3.68 3.36 6.52
CA SER A 101 4.10 2.48 5.45
C SER A 101 5.58 2.16 5.56
N TYR A 102 5.95 0.95 5.16
CA TYR A 102 7.33 0.46 5.17
C TYR A 102 7.69 -0.14 3.83
N LEU A 103 8.96 0.01 3.45
CA LEU A 103 9.58 -0.71 2.34
C LEU A 103 10.71 -1.59 2.91
N PHE A 104 10.46 -2.90 3.02
CA PHE A 104 11.46 -3.84 3.49
C PHE A 104 12.20 -4.51 2.34
N PRO A 105 13.52 -4.73 2.45
CA PRO A 105 14.27 -5.50 1.46
C PRO A 105 13.71 -6.92 1.39
N VAL A 106 13.62 -7.47 0.17
CA VAL A 106 13.31 -8.90 -0.03
C VAL A 106 14.53 -9.71 0.39
N GLY A 107 14.33 -10.57 1.38
CA GLY A 107 15.43 -11.38 1.91
C GLY A 107 14.96 -12.10 3.17
N GLU A 108 15.56 -11.79 4.29
CA GLU A 108 15.25 -12.42 5.58
C GLU A 108 13.99 -11.80 6.25
N LEU A 109 12.83 -11.93 5.58
CA LEU A 109 11.56 -11.57 6.18
C LEU A 109 11.02 -12.72 7.02
N ARG A 110 10.42 -12.37 8.16
CA ARG A 110 9.79 -13.32 9.09
C ARG A 110 8.45 -12.80 9.57
N ALA A 111 7.57 -13.69 10.01
CA ALA A 111 6.30 -13.30 10.62
C ALA A 111 6.54 -12.39 11.83
N ALA A 112 5.82 -11.27 11.88
CA ALA A 112 5.90 -10.35 13.00
C ALA A 112 5.26 -10.94 14.26
N GLN A 113 5.70 -10.51 15.42
CA GLN A 113 4.97 -10.74 16.66
C GLN A 113 3.81 -9.74 16.73
N VAL A 114 2.59 -10.26 16.64
CA VAL A 114 1.37 -9.44 16.71
C VAL A 114 1.12 -9.01 18.15
N PRO A 115 0.89 -7.71 18.43
CA PRO A 115 0.51 -7.26 19.76
C PRO A 115 -0.80 -7.89 20.22
N ALA A 116 -0.88 -8.23 21.49
CA ALA A 116 -2.07 -8.84 22.10
C ALA A 116 -3.22 -7.83 22.30
N GLU A 117 -2.89 -6.54 22.35
CA GLU A 117 -3.85 -5.45 22.60
C GLU A 117 -4.04 -4.57 21.38
N GLY A 118 -5.25 -4.03 21.19
CA GLY A 118 -5.62 -3.15 20.09
C GLY A 118 -6.19 -3.88 18.88
N VAL A 119 -6.62 -3.11 17.89
CA VAL A 119 -7.11 -3.63 16.60
C VAL A 119 -5.89 -3.76 15.67
N THR A 120 -5.24 -4.92 15.69
CA THR A 120 -3.92 -5.13 15.09
C THR A 120 -3.96 -5.86 13.74
N THR A 121 -5.00 -6.65 13.46
CA THR A 121 -5.16 -7.39 12.20
C THR A 121 -6.60 -7.28 11.70
N LEU A 122 -6.81 -7.51 10.41
CA LEU A 122 -8.15 -7.73 9.84
C LEU A 122 -8.71 -9.07 10.31
N SER A 123 -10.03 -9.18 10.32
CA SER A 123 -10.75 -10.40 10.76
C SER A 123 -10.48 -11.60 9.86
N ALA A 124 -10.19 -11.35 8.57
CA ALA A 124 -9.85 -12.39 7.60
C ALA A 124 -8.66 -11.96 6.73
N VAL A 125 -8.10 -12.94 6.01
CA VAL A 125 -6.98 -12.74 5.08
C VAL A 125 -7.51 -12.84 3.66
N SER A 126 -7.10 -11.92 2.78
CA SER A 126 -7.39 -11.99 1.35
C SER A 126 -6.09 -12.06 0.55
N GLY A 127 -5.85 -13.21 -0.06
CA GLY A 127 -4.84 -13.34 -1.11
C GLY A 127 -5.30 -12.61 -2.38
N MET A 128 -4.36 -12.31 -3.24
CA MET A 128 -4.63 -11.61 -4.49
C MET A 128 -3.78 -12.13 -5.63
N ARG A 129 -4.34 -12.07 -6.84
CA ARG A 129 -3.61 -12.19 -8.09
C ARG A 129 -3.79 -10.93 -8.93
N LEU A 130 -2.85 -10.65 -9.82
CA LEU A 130 -2.89 -9.47 -10.70
C LEU A 130 -3.28 -9.89 -12.11
N GLU A 131 -4.26 -9.20 -12.70
CA GLU A 131 -4.72 -9.44 -14.06
C GLU A 131 -4.93 -8.11 -14.82
N GLY A 132 -4.65 -8.10 -16.12
CA GLY A 132 -4.84 -6.93 -16.98
C GLY A 132 -6.31 -6.57 -17.16
N GLU A 133 -7.20 -7.57 -17.17
CA GLU A 133 -8.65 -7.42 -17.26
C GLU A 133 -9.31 -8.22 -16.13
N ALA A 134 -10.23 -7.60 -15.42
CA ALA A 134 -10.98 -8.29 -14.37
C ALA A 134 -12.13 -9.10 -15.00
N PRO A 135 -12.23 -10.42 -14.73
CA PRO A 135 -13.42 -11.19 -15.10
C PRO A 135 -14.69 -10.56 -14.52
N ALA A 136 -15.83 -10.72 -15.23
CA ALA A 136 -17.08 -10.06 -14.85
C ALA A 136 -17.63 -10.47 -13.46
N ASP A 137 -17.28 -11.67 -13.01
CA ASP A 137 -17.65 -12.24 -11.71
C ASP A 137 -16.54 -12.15 -10.66
N ALA A 138 -15.42 -11.48 -10.97
CA ALA A 138 -14.29 -11.36 -10.06
C ALA A 138 -14.53 -10.31 -8.97
N HIS A 139 -14.10 -10.63 -7.77
CA HIS A 139 -14.03 -9.66 -6.69
C HIS A 139 -12.73 -8.85 -6.81
N VAL A 140 -12.82 -7.64 -7.37
CA VAL A 140 -11.72 -6.70 -7.44
C VAL A 140 -11.54 -6.07 -6.06
N ILE A 141 -10.34 -6.19 -5.51
CA ILE A 141 -10.00 -5.63 -4.18
C ILE A 141 -9.00 -4.47 -4.27
N GLY A 142 -8.64 -4.08 -5.49
CA GLY A 142 -7.76 -2.96 -5.75
C GLY A 142 -7.16 -2.99 -7.15
N ARG A 143 -6.17 -2.17 -7.37
CA ARG A 143 -5.38 -2.14 -8.61
C ARG A 143 -3.96 -1.64 -8.38
N VAL A 144 -3.03 -2.07 -9.21
CA VAL A 144 -1.63 -1.64 -9.24
C VAL A 144 -1.38 -0.84 -10.51
N GLY A 145 -0.59 0.21 -10.41
CA GLY A 145 -0.21 1.07 -11.54
C GLY A 145 -1.32 2.02 -12.01
N GLY A 146 -1.13 2.62 -13.20
CA GLY A 146 -2.02 3.66 -13.70
C GLY A 146 -1.95 4.96 -12.91
N LYS A 147 -3.11 5.57 -12.66
CA LYS A 147 -3.27 6.82 -11.88
C LYS A 147 -4.27 6.60 -10.75
N PRO A 148 -4.15 7.30 -9.61
CA PRO A 148 -5.15 7.21 -8.55
C PRO A 148 -6.51 7.73 -9.05
N GLU A 149 -7.58 7.03 -8.70
CA GLU A 149 -8.97 7.49 -8.89
C GLU A 149 -9.43 8.17 -7.60
N TRP A 150 -9.08 9.44 -7.46
CA TRP A 150 -9.41 10.22 -6.29
C TRP A 150 -10.93 10.36 -6.10
N ILE A 151 -11.41 10.08 -4.90
CA ILE A 151 -12.81 10.34 -4.51
C ILE A 151 -13.02 11.84 -4.25
N GLN A 152 -12.01 12.49 -3.67
CA GLN A 152 -12.02 13.90 -3.34
C GLN A 152 -11.00 14.66 -4.21
N ALA A 153 -10.08 15.38 -3.60
CA ALA A 153 -9.02 16.10 -4.30
C ALA A 153 -7.75 15.24 -4.45
N ASP A 154 -6.84 15.67 -5.34
CA ASP A 154 -5.50 15.09 -5.43
C ASP A 154 -4.71 15.38 -4.14
N GLU A 155 -4.41 14.32 -3.40
CA GLU A 155 -3.62 14.34 -2.17
C GLU A 155 -2.29 13.58 -2.32
N THR A 156 -1.71 13.58 -3.52
CA THR A 156 -0.41 12.96 -3.77
C THR A 156 0.63 13.45 -2.74
N PRO A 157 1.18 12.58 -1.90
CA PRO A 157 2.08 13.01 -0.83
C PRO A 157 3.45 13.40 -1.36
N GLY A 158 4.06 14.39 -0.71
CA GLY A 158 5.49 14.68 -0.87
C GLY A 158 6.34 13.74 -0.02
N CYS A 159 7.45 13.29 -0.58
CA CYS A 159 8.42 12.46 0.13
C CYS A 159 9.01 13.21 1.34
N PRO A 160 9.04 12.61 2.53
CA PRO A 160 9.56 13.28 3.73
C PRO A 160 11.08 13.52 3.68
N LYS A 161 11.82 12.82 2.79
CA LYS A 161 13.28 12.97 2.65
C LYS A 161 13.69 13.98 1.59
N CYS A 162 13.12 13.92 0.37
CA CYS A 162 13.53 14.82 -0.72
C CYS A 162 12.52 15.93 -1.02
N GLY A 163 11.29 15.84 -0.55
CA GLY A 163 10.22 16.80 -0.81
C GLY A 163 9.50 16.63 -2.15
N ASP A 164 10.01 15.80 -3.06
CA ASP A 164 9.37 15.53 -4.35
C ASP A 164 8.06 14.76 -4.18
N TYR A 165 7.12 14.94 -5.10
CA TYR A 165 5.91 14.12 -5.13
C TYR A 165 6.26 12.66 -5.32
N MET A 166 5.56 11.80 -4.55
CA MET A 166 5.78 10.36 -4.60
C MET A 166 5.04 9.73 -5.77
N ASP A 167 5.58 8.64 -6.30
CA ASP A 167 4.94 7.86 -7.35
C ASP A 167 3.77 7.04 -6.80
N PHE A 168 2.60 7.14 -7.44
CA PHE A 168 1.49 6.25 -7.15
C PHE A 168 1.84 4.80 -7.50
N LEU A 169 1.47 3.88 -6.61
CA LEU A 169 1.73 2.45 -6.78
C LEU A 169 0.45 1.64 -6.81
N VAL A 170 -0.41 1.76 -5.80
CA VAL A 170 -1.58 0.90 -5.63
C VAL A 170 -2.77 1.67 -5.07
N GLN A 171 -3.96 1.33 -5.56
CA GLN A 171 -5.25 1.71 -4.99
C GLN A 171 -5.91 0.46 -4.42
N LEU A 172 -6.34 0.53 -3.16
CA LEU A 172 -7.04 -0.53 -2.44
C LEU A 172 -8.52 -0.18 -2.34
N GLN A 173 -9.38 -1.17 -2.57
CA GLN A 173 -10.76 -1.15 -2.12
C GLN A 173 -10.86 -1.67 -0.69
N GLN A 174 -12.00 -1.51 -0.04
CA GLN A 174 -12.19 -1.97 1.34
C GLN A 174 -11.97 -3.48 1.50
N GLY A 175 -12.43 -4.28 0.55
CA GLY A 175 -12.38 -5.74 0.58
C GLY A 175 -13.54 -6.30 -0.21
N HIS A 176 -13.69 -7.63 -0.26
CA HIS A 176 -14.77 -8.28 -1.01
C HIS A 176 -16.00 -8.59 -0.13
N ASP A 177 -15.86 -8.55 1.20
CA ASP A 177 -16.94 -8.73 2.17
C ASP A 177 -16.62 -8.01 3.50
N HIS A 178 -17.55 -8.08 4.43
CA HIS A 178 -17.41 -7.40 5.74
C HIS A 178 -16.30 -7.98 6.64
N THR A 179 -15.87 -9.22 6.42
CA THR A 179 -14.81 -9.85 7.24
C THR A 179 -13.41 -9.47 6.76
N THR A 180 -13.28 -9.13 5.49
CA THR A 180 -12.04 -8.71 4.82
C THR A 180 -11.91 -7.19 4.72
N ALA A 181 -12.98 -6.46 5.12
CA ALA A 181 -13.06 -5.02 4.93
C ALA A 181 -12.03 -4.26 5.77
N VAL A 182 -11.29 -3.39 5.09
CA VAL A 182 -10.54 -2.30 5.71
C VAL A 182 -11.49 -1.12 5.89
N ASN A 183 -11.45 -0.47 7.04
CA ASN A 183 -12.31 0.69 7.27
C ASN A 183 -11.73 1.96 6.62
N PHE A 184 -12.21 2.28 5.43
CA PHE A 184 -11.96 3.56 4.74
C PHE A 184 -13.21 4.45 4.78
N GLY A 185 -13.91 4.51 5.90
CA GLY A 185 -15.05 5.42 6.11
C GLY A 185 -16.35 5.05 5.39
N GLY A 186 -16.49 3.81 4.88
CA GLY A 186 -17.62 3.36 4.06
C GLY A 186 -17.46 3.77 2.58
N ASP A 187 -17.31 2.80 1.70
CA ASP A 187 -17.05 2.95 0.25
C ASP A 187 -15.81 3.77 -0.14
N GLY A 188 -14.89 3.99 0.79
CA GLY A 188 -13.66 4.70 0.55
C GLY A 188 -12.58 3.86 -0.14
N LEU A 189 -11.52 4.55 -0.57
CA LEU A 189 -10.36 3.97 -1.26
C LEU A 189 -9.06 4.34 -0.55
N GLY A 190 -8.15 3.37 -0.45
CA GLY A 190 -6.80 3.60 0.04
C GLY A 190 -5.80 3.72 -1.12
N TYR A 191 -4.79 4.58 -0.97
CA TYR A 191 -3.78 4.86 -1.99
C TYR A 191 -2.39 4.78 -1.39
N ALA A 192 -1.54 3.91 -1.94
CA ALA A 192 -0.15 3.84 -1.52
C ALA A 192 0.78 4.42 -2.58
N PHE A 193 1.80 5.11 -2.10
CA PHE A 193 2.80 5.82 -2.89
C PHE A 193 4.20 5.41 -2.47
N VAL A 194 5.15 5.51 -3.40
CA VAL A 194 6.55 5.21 -3.15
C VAL A 194 7.46 6.31 -3.69
N CYS A 195 8.53 6.60 -2.97
CA CYS A 195 9.66 7.36 -3.46
C CYS A 195 10.84 6.39 -3.63
N LYS A 196 11.06 5.89 -4.85
CA LYS A 196 12.11 4.91 -5.13
C LYS A 196 13.52 5.39 -4.76
N PRO A 197 13.94 6.64 -5.10
CA PRO A 197 15.27 7.13 -4.73
C PRO A 197 15.50 7.19 -3.22
N CYS A 198 14.48 7.52 -2.44
CA CYS A 198 14.58 7.68 -1.00
C CYS A 198 14.22 6.41 -0.22
N GLN A 199 13.64 5.40 -0.87
CA GLN A 199 13.10 4.19 -0.27
C GLN A 199 12.07 4.52 0.83
N GLU A 200 11.17 5.47 0.51
CA GLU A 200 10.06 5.88 1.37
C GLU A 200 8.73 5.44 0.77
N ALA A 201 7.77 5.15 1.64
CA ALA A 201 6.39 4.88 1.26
C ALA A 201 5.43 5.74 2.07
N ALA A 202 4.27 6.04 1.50
CA ALA A 202 3.20 6.77 2.16
C ALA A 202 1.85 6.15 1.81
N PHE A 203 0.86 6.34 2.69
CA PHE A 203 -0.49 5.88 2.50
C PHE A 203 -1.48 7.01 2.83
N VAL A 204 -2.49 7.13 1.98
CA VAL A 204 -3.62 8.08 2.09
C VAL A 204 -4.89 7.30 1.87
N TRP A 205 -6.00 7.67 2.47
CA TRP A 205 -7.31 7.16 2.08
C TRP A 205 -8.35 8.26 2.06
N GLN A 206 -9.40 8.08 1.26
CA GLN A 206 -10.50 9.01 1.08
C GLN A 206 -11.85 8.27 1.04
N CYS A 207 -12.92 8.95 1.45
CA CYS A 207 -14.30 8.47 1.35
C CYS A 207 -15.25 9.63 1.00
#